data_12f0a10722217dfc667dd7b983f11cfd
#
_entry.id   12f0a10722217dfc667dd7b983f11cfd
#
_cell.length_a   1.000
_cell.length_b   1.000
_cell.length_c   1.000
_cell.angle_alpha   90.00
_cell.angle_beta   90.00
_cell.angle_gamma   90.00
#
_symmetry.space_group_name_H-M   'P 1'
#
loop_
_entity.id
_entity.type
_entity.pdbx_description
1 polymer ?
#
loop_
_entity_poly.entity_id
_entity_poly.type
_entity_poly.pdbx_seq_one_letter_code
_entity_poly.pdbx_strand_id
1 'polypeptide(L)'
;MAIGAYFRPPSMTAAQYDDVIQRLAKAGAGAPKGRLYHCCFGTGDGMQVFDIFDSQENFDAFGEVLMPILASVSLDPGQPMIEPIHSIIVG
;
A
#
# COMPACT_ATOMS: atom_id res chain seq x y z
N MET A 1 8.84 0.97 -16.01
CA MET A 1 7.85 -0.12 -16.13
C MET A 1 6.95 -0.11 -14.91
N ALA A 2 5.65 -0.10 -15.12
CA ALA A 2 4.71 -0.15 -14.02
C ALA A 2 4.73 -1.51 -13.32
N ILE A 3 4.55 -1.49 -12.01
CA ILE A 3 4.50 -2.69 -11.18
C ILE A 3 3.20 -2.74 -10.39
N GLY A 4 2.74 -3.95 -10.09
CA GLY A 4 1.67 -4.20 -9.14
C GLY A 4 2.28 -4.72 -7.84
N ALA A 5 1.80 -4.21 -6.71
CA ALA A 5 2.23 -4.64 -5.39
C ALA A 5 1.00 -5.06 -4.58
N TYR A 6 0.93 -6.34 -4.24
CA TYR A 6 -0.18 -6.90 -3.50
C TYR A 6 0.26 -7.25 -2.09
N PHE A 7 -0.43 -6.66 -1.12
CA PHE A 7 -0.15 -6.87 0.30
C PHE A 7 -1.28 -7.67 0.94
N ARG A 8 -0.92 -8.71 1.65
CA ARG A 8 -1.84 -9.53 2.43
C ARG A 8 -1.34 -9.62 3.87
N PRO A 9 -1.55 -8.58 4.69
CA PRO A 9 -1.10 -8.61 6.08
C PRO A 9 -1.69 -9.79 6.84
N PRO A 10 -0.94 -10.37 7.80
CA PRO A 10 -1.46 -11.47 8.62
C PRO A 10 -2.72 -11.10 9.38
N SER A 11 -2.82 -9.83 9.83
CA SER A 11 -4.02 -9.33 10.48
C SER A 11 -4.07 -7.81 10.34
N MET A 12 -5.08 -7.32 9.65
CA MET A 12 -5.33 -5.89 9.51
C MET A 12 -6.83 -5.66 9.38
N THR A 13 -7.38 -4.83 10.29
CA THR A 13 -8.77 -4.40 10.23
C THR A 13 -8.91 -3.12 9.42
N ALA A 14 -10.14 -2.79 9.01
CA ALA A 14 -10.41 -1.51 8.34
C ALA A 14 -10.01 -0.32 9.23
N ALA A 15 -10.24 -0.41 10.54
CA ALA A 15 -9.88 0.66 11.47
C ALA A 15 -8.36 0.86 11.52
N GLN A 16 -7.58 -0.21 11.53
CA GLN A 16 -6.12 -0.12 11.48
C GLN A 16 -5.64 0.48 10.16
N TYR A 17 -6.23 0.07 9.05
CA TYR A 17 -5.94 0.64 7.74
C TYR A 17 -6.23 2.14 7.70
N ASP A 18 -7.40 2.55 8.17
CA ASP A 18 -7.82 3.96 8.19
C ASP A 18 -6.86 4.81 9.03
N ASP A 19 -6.38 4.29 10.16
CA ASP A 19 -5.39 4.98 10.99
C ASP A 19 -4.08 5.21 10.24
N VAL A 20 -3.60 4.21 9.52
CA VAL A 20 -2.39 4.34 8.69
C VAL A 20 -2.58 5.40 7.59
N ILE A 21 -3.73 5.39 6.93
CA ILE A 21 -4.05 6.38 5.89
C ILE A 21 -4.03 7.80 6.45
N GLN A 22 -4.59 8.01 7.64
CA GLN A 22 -4.57 9.33 8.30
C GLN A 22 -3.14 9.77 8.63
N ARG A 23 -2.30 8.86 9.11
CA ARG A 23 -0.89 9.14 9.43
C ARG A 23 -0.09 9.47 8.18
N LEU A 24 -0.34 8.76 7.08
CA LEU A 24 0.27 9.08 5.78
C LEU A 24 -0.12 10.47 5.31
N ALA A 25 -1.40 10.83 5.42
CA ALA A 25 -1.87 12.16 5.02
C ALA A 25 -1.18 13.26 5.83
N LYS A 26 -1.05 13.07 7.16
CA LYS A 26 -0.36 14.03 8.04
C LYS A 26 1.12 14.15 7.71
N ALA A 27 1.74 13.09 7.22
CA ALA A 27 3.15 13.10 6.82
C ALA A 27 3.35 13.66 5.40
N GLY A 28 2.29 14.09 4.72
CA GLY A 28 2.37 14.59 3.35
C GLY A 28 2.50 13.49 2.31
N ALA A 29 2.20 12.23 2.66
CA ALA A 29 2.38 11.07 1.79
C ALA A 29 1.07 10.40 1.40
N GLY A 30 -0.05 11.13 1.47
CA GLY A 30 -1.37 10.60 1.10
C GLY A 30 -1.54 10.32 -0.38
N ALA A 31 -0.73 10.97 -1.23
CA ALA A 31 -0.73 10.76 -2.68
C ALA A 31 0.73 10.64 -3.14
N PRO A 32 1.37 9.48 -2.93
CA PRO A 32 2.79 9.34 -3.23
C PRO A 32 3.07 9.44 -4.73
N LYS A 33 4.25 9.95 -5.04
CA LYS A 33 4.71 10.08 -6.42
C LYS A 33 4.69 8.72 -7.11
N GLY A 34 4.11 8.68 -8.30
CA GLY A 34 4.12 7.51 -9.16
C GLY A 34 3.04 6.47 -8.86
N ARG A 35 2.25 6.65 -7.80
CA ARG A 35 1.14 5.73 -7.55
C ARG A 35 0.00 6.01 -8.55
N LEU A 36 -0.37 4.98 -9.30
CA LEU A 36 -1.40 5.06 -10.34
C LEU A 36 -2.74 4.53 -9.85
N TYR A 37 -2.73 3.61 -8.88
CA TYR A 37 -3.94 2.98 -8.36
C TYR A 37 -3.68 2.43 -6.97
N HIS A 38 -4.69 2.50 -6.13
CA HIS A 38 -4.65 1.94 -4.78
C HIS A 38 -6.04 1.49 -4.38
N CYS A 39 -6.16 0.28 -3.84
CA CYS A 39 -7.39 -0.14 -3.20
C CYS A 39 -7.10 -1.00 -1.98
N CYS A 40 -8.04 -0.95 -1.05
CA CYS A 40 -8.06 -1.81 0.12
C CYS A 40 -9.38 -2.57 0.09
N PHE A 41 -9.33 -3.89 0.31
CA PHE A 41 -10.53 -4.72 0.24
C PHE A 41 -10.39 -5.91 1.19
N GLY A 42 -11.52 -6.47 1.57
CA GLY A 42 -11.57 -7.60 2.48
C GLY A 42 -12.63 -7.42 3.55
N THR A 43 -12.62 -8.32 4.55
CA THR A 43 -13.56 -8.32 5.67
C THR A 43 -12.84 -8.65 6.97
N GLY A 44 -13.38 -8.19 8.11
CA GLY A 44 -12.83 -8.49 9.43
C GLY A 44 -11.39 -7.99 9.55
N ASP A 45 -10.48 -8.87 9.97
CA ASP A 45 -9.05 -8.58 10.05
C ASP A 45 -8.27 -9.07 8.82
N GLY A 46 -8.98 -9.46 7.77
CA GLY A 46 -8.39 -9.92 6.51
C GLY A 46 -8.32 -8.85 5.42
N MET A 47 -8.17 -7.59 5.80
CA MET A 47 -8.02 -6.52 4.81
C MET A 47 -6.74 -6.69 4.01
N GLN A 48 -6.82 -6.41 2.72
CA GLN A 48 -5.74 -6.56 1.75
C GLN A 48 -5.59 -5.27 0.96
N VAL A 49 -4.41 -5.04 0.41
CA VAL A 49 -4.10 -3.82 -0.34
C VAL A 49 -3.49 -4.18 -1.69
N PHE A 50 -3.92 -3.51 -2.73
CA PHE A 50 -3.31 -3.60 -4.04
C PHE A 50 -2.94 -2.21 -4.54
N ASP A 51 -1.67 -2.05 -4.93
CA ASP A 51 -1.14 -0.81 -5.49
C ASP A 51 -0.59 -1.04 -6.89
N ILE A 52 -0.73 -0.02 -7.73
CA ILE A 52 0.00 0.08 -8.99
C ILE A 52 0.86 1.32 -8.92
N PHE A 53 2.18 1.15 -9.14
CA PHE A 53 3.12 2.26 -9.25
C PHE A 53 3.72 2.27 -10.66
N ASP A 54 4.11 3.46 -11.11
CA ASP A 54 4.72 3.62 -12.43
C ASP A 54 6.13 3.02 -12.51
N SER A 55 6.78 2.81 -11.35
CA SER A 55 8.11 2.23 -11.29
C SER A 55 8.39 1.60 -9.93
N GLN A 56 9.33 0.65 -9.90
CA GLN A 56 9.85 0.08 -8.66
C GLN A 56 10.51 1.16 -7.80
N GLU A 57 11.22 2.09 -8.42
CA GLU A 57 11.90 3.19 -7.73
C GLU A 57 10.92 4.03 -6.90
N ASN A 58 9.79 4.43 -7.50
CA ASN A 58 8.78 5.21 -6.78
C ASN A 58 8.08 4.40 -5.69
N PHE A 59 7.86 3.11 -5.93
CA PHE A 59 7.32 2.22 -4.91
C PHE A 59 8.29 2.13 -3.72
N ASP A 60 9.57 1.95 -3.97
CA ASP A 60 10.59 1.86 -2.91
C ASP A 60 10.68 3.16 -2.11
N ALA A 61 10.62 4.31 -2.79
CA ALA A 61 10.62 5.61 -2.14
C ALA A 61 9.42 5.79 -1.21
N PHE A 62 8.24 5.35 -1.64
CA PHE A 62 7.06 5.35 -0.80
C PHE A 62 7.24 4.44 0.42
N GLY A 63 7.87 3.29 0.24
CA GLY A 63 8.16 2.36 1.33
C GLY A 63 8.99 2.98 2.45
N GLU A 64 9.90 3.89 2.12
CA GLU A 64 10.71 4.60 3.12
C GLU A 64 9.87 5.44 4.07
N VAL A 65 8.71 5.95 3.61
CA VAL A 65 7.77 6.71 4.46
C VAL A 65 6.79 5.76 5.14
N LEU A 66 6.30 4.77 4.42
CA LEU A 66 5.26 3.86 4.90
C LEU A 66 5.75 2.96 6.04
N MET A 67 6.93 2.35 5.88
CA MET A 67 7.40 1.33 6.83
C MET A 67 7.55 1.86 8.27
N PRO A 68 8.13 3.06 8.51
CA PRO A 68 8.16 3.62 9.86
C PRO A 68 6.77 3.87 10.45
N ILE A 69 5.81 4.26 9.63
CA ILE A 69 4.42 4.49 10.06
C ILE A 69 3.79 3.15 10.49
N LEU A 70 3.96 2.10 9.69
CA LEU A 70 3.46 0.76 10.04
C LEU A 70 4.09 0.27 11.36
N ALA A 71 5.39 0.47 11.52
CA ALA A 71 6.09 0.09 12.75
C ALA A 71 5.54 0.85 13.97
N SER A 72 5.20 2.14 13.80
CA SER A 72 4.69 2.96 14.91
C SER A 72 3.33 2.50 15.42
N VAL A 73 2.57 1.77 14.63
CA VAL A 73 1.26 1.21 15.00
C VAL A 73 1.31 -0.31 15.15
N SER A 74 2.50 -0.90 15.14
CA SER A 74 2.74 -2.34 15.28
C SER A 74 1.97 -3.16 14.24
N LEU A 75 1.86 -2.66 13.01
CA LEU A 75 1.18 -3.34 11.92
C LEU A 75 2.21 -4.02 11.02
N ASP A 76 2.11 -5.35 10.90
CA ASP A 76 2.94 -6.14 10.00
C ASP A 76 2.26 -6.17 8.62
N PRO A 77 2.89 -5.61 7.57
CA PRO A 77 2.30 -5.64 6.22
C PRO A 77 2.40 -7.00 5.54
N GLY A 78 3.16 -7.94 6.11
CA GLY A 78 3.50 -9.19 5.44
C GLY A 78 4.50 -8.94 4.30
N GLN A 79 4.79 -10.01 3.56
CA GLN A 79 5.68 -9.94 2.40
C GLN A 79 4.84 -9.65 1.15
N PRO A 80 5.02 -8.50 0.50
CA PRO A 80 4.23 -8.18 -0.69
C PRO A 80 4.62 -9.06 -1.87
N MET A 81 3.64 -9.36 -2.73
CA MET A 81 3.89 -9.91 -4.04
C MET A 81 4.03 -8.76 -5.03
N ILE A 82 5.18 -8.66 -5.69
CA ILE A 82 5.48 -7.57 -6.63
C ILE A 82 5.77 -8.17 -7.98
N GLU A 83 5.00 -7.77 -9.00
CA GLU A 83 5.17 -8.24 -10.36
C GLU A 83 4.97 -7.10 -11.35
N PRO A 84 5.58 -7.19 -12.56
CA PRO A 84 5.32 -6.19 -13.61
C PRO A 84 3.84 -6.18 -14.01
N ILE A 85 3.32 -5.00 -14.28
CA ILE A 85 1.98 -4.85 -14.84
C ILE A 85 2.03 -5.19 -16.32
N HIS A 86 1.17 -6.12 -16.74
CA HIS A 86 1.01 -6.47 -18.14
C HIS A 86 -0.01 -5.56 -18.84
N SER A 87 -1.13 -5.27 -18.17
CA SER A 87 -2.22 -4.49 -18.76
C SER A 87 -3.03 -3.81 -17.67
N ILE A 88 -3.46 -2.58 -17.93
CA ILE A 88 -4.39 -1.84 -17.07
C ILE A 88 -5.59 -1.46 -17.93
N ILE A 89 -6.78 -1.83 -17.47
CA ILE A 89 -8.04 -1.45 -18.12
C ILE A 89 -8.85 -0.70 -17.08
N VAL A 90 -9.25 0.53 -17.40
CA VAL A 90 -10.04 1.37 -16.51
C VAL A 90 -11.51 1.22 -16.84
N GLY A 91 -12.29 0.72 -15.90
CA GLY A 91 -13.74 0.60 -16.02
C GLY A 91 -14.27 -0.55 -16.87
#